data_7e4ca445348bd1d7b1aba03618c87e2c
#
_entry.id   7e4ca445348bd1d7b1aba03618c87e2c
#
_cell.length_a   1.000
_cell.length_b   1.000
_cell.length_c   1.000
_cell.angle_alpha   90.00
_cell.angle_beta   90.00
_cell.angle_gamma   90.00
#
_symmetry.space_group_name_H-M   'P 1'
#
loop_
_entity.id
_entity.type
_entity.pdbx_description
1 polymer ?
#
loop_
_entity_poly.entity_id
_entity_poly.type
_entity_poly.pdbx_seq_one_letter_code
_entity_poly.pdbx_strand_id
1 'polypeptide(L)'
;MSTPVKTKTIPALEARTQLGQIMKEVQSGRVRVLVEKSGVPMVGIISAEEFRRVIADREARFEVVDRVRRRLRSVSDAEIQQDVGEALKQVRRRRRA
;
A
#
# COMPACT_ATOMS: atom_id res chain seq x y z
N MET A 1 20.07 4.07 3.28
CA MET A 1 18.99 4.06 4.27
C MET A 1 17.83 4.90 3.79
N SER A 2 16.66 4.32 3.78
CA SER A 2 15.47 5.09 3.43
C SER A 2 15.05 5.94 4.62
N THR A 3 14.85 7.24 4.39
CA THR A 3 14.30 8.13 5.39
C THR A 3 12.87 7.68 5.71
N PRO A 4 12.49 7.56 7.00
CA PRO A 4 11.13 7.17 7.33
C PRO A 4 10.14 8.19 6.78
N VAL A 5 9.08 7.70 6.15
CA VAL A 5 8.02 8.55 5.59
C VAL A 5 7.11 9.01 6.72
N LYS A 6 6.95 10.32 6.85
CA LYS A 6 6.03 10.90 7.83
C LYS A 6 4.64 11.06 7.22
N THR A 7 3.62 10.76 7.99
CA THR A 7 2.24 11.00 7.59
C THR A 7 1.76 12.30 8.22
N LYS A 8 1.39 13.26 7.37
CA LYS A 8 0.72 14.48 7.80
C LYS A 8 -0.77 14.33 7.62
N THR A 9 -1.55 14.74 8.59
CA THR A 9 -3.01 14.78 8.48
C THR A 9 -3.45 16.22 8.30
N ILE A 10 -4.18 16.51 7.24
CA ILE A 10 -4.67 17.85 6.93
C ILE A 10 -6.16 17.86 6.62
N PRO A 11 -6.86 18.98 6.88
CA PRO A 11 -8.26 19.11 6.51
C PRO A 11 -8.44 19.17 4.99
N ALA A 12 -9.57 18.71 4.49
CA ALA A 12 -9.90 18.72 3.06
C ALA A 12 -9.80 20.13 2.44
N LEU A 13 -10.22 21.15 3.19
CA LEU A 13 -10.15 22.53 2.71
C LEU A 13 -8.70 22.98 2.46
N GLU A 14 -7.80 22.66 3.38
CA GLU A 14 -6.38 22.95 3.23
C GLU A 14 -5.76 22.19 2.06
N ALA A 15 -6.10 20.91 1.92
CA ALA A 15 -5.65 20.09 0.78
C ALA A 15 -6.09 20.70 -0.54
N ARG A 16 -7.31 21.20 -0.62
CA ARG A 16 -7.87 21.83 -1.81
C ARG A 16 -7.11 23.12 -2.18
N THR A 17 -6.81 23.96 -1.20
CA THR A 17 -6.17 25.26 -1.44
C THR A 17 -4.66 25.14 -1.66
N GLN A 18 -4.01 24.13 -1.10
CA GLN A 18 -2.55 23.97 -1.14
C GLN A 18 -2.11 22.70 -1.90
N LEU A 19 -2.92 22.22 -2.81
CA LEU A 19 -2.63 20.96 -3.50
C LEU A 19 -1.28 20.98 -4.24
N GLY A 20 -0.93 22.07 -4.90
CA GLY A 20 0.36 22.20 -5.58
C GLY A 20 1.56 22.06 -4.65
N GLN A 21 1.49 22.68 -3.49
CA GLN A 21 2.51 22.58 -2.44
C GLN A 21 2.61 21.15 -1.90
N ILE A 22 1.46 20.54 -1.61
CA ILE A 22 1.35 19.19 -1.11
C ILE A 22 1.96 18.21 -2.11
N MET A 23 1.68 18.36 -3.39
CA MET A 23 2.23 17.51 -4.43
C MET A 23 3.76 17.54 -4.46
N LYS A 24 4.35 18.72 -4.28
CA LYS A 24 5.81 18.87 -4.19
C LYS A 24 6.39 18.15 -2.98
N GLU A 25 5.78 18.33 -1.81
CA GLU A 25 6.22 17.67 -0.58
C GLU A 25 6.13 16.14 -0.69
N VAL A 26 5.02 15.65 -1.21
CA VAL A 26 4.78 14.21 -1.38
C VAL A 26 5.72 13.61 -2.43
N GLN A 27 6.00 14.34 -3.50
CA GLN A 27 6.93 13.90 -4.53
C GLN A 27 8.34 13.64 -3.97
N SER A 28 8.75 14.36 -2.94
CA SER A 28 10.05 14.15 -2.30
C SER A 28 10.22 12.76 -1.71
N GLY A 29 9.13 12.02 -1.49
CA GLY A 29 9.13 10.71 -0.87
C GLY A 29 9.25 10.70 0.64
N ARG A 30 9.31 11.87 1.27
CA ARG A 30 9.49 12.00 2.72
C ARG A 30 8.18 12.13 3.49
N VAL A 31 7.11 12.50 2.80
CA VAL A 31 5.82 12.82 3.41
C VAL A 31 4.70 12.12 2.67
N ARG A 32 3.79 11.56 3.42
CA ARG A 32 2.47 11.13 2.96
C ARG A 32 1.45 12.07 3.56
N VAL A 33 0.37 12.33 2.86
CA VAL A 33 -0.68 13.21 3.35
C VAL A 33 -1.99 12.43 3.48
N LEU A 34 -2.57 12.45 4.66
CA LEU A 34 -3.90 11.93 4.91
C LEU A 34 -4.87 13.11 4.96
N VAL A 35 -5.83 13.12 4.05
CA VAL A 35 -6.84 14.19 3.98
C VAL A 35 -8.08 13.74 4.73
N GLU A 36 -8.52 14.56 5.68
CA GLU A 36 -9.71 14.27 6.45
C GLU A 36 -10.75 15.38 6.31
N LYS A 37 -12.00 15.00 6.52
CA LYS A 37 -13.12 15.92 6.55
C LYS A 37 -13.93 15.66 7.82
N SER A 38 -14.08 16.69 8.64
CA SER A 38 -14.79 16.59 9.93
C SER A 38 -14.25 15.43 10.81
N GLY A 39 -12.94 15.27 10.85
CA GLY A 39 -12.28 14.23 11.63
C GLY A 39 -12.31 12.82 11.01
N VAL A 40 -12.89 12.67 9.81
CA VAL A 40 -13.00 11.38 9.12
C VAL A 40 -11.97 11.32 8.00
N PRO A 41 -11.05 10.32 8.01
CA PRO A 41 -10.12 10.13 6.90
C PRO A 41 -10.86 9.84 5.60
N MET A 42 -10.54 10.58 4.54
CA MET A 42 -11.22 10.47 3.25
C MET A 42 -10.32 9.90 2.17
N VAL A 43 -9.10 10.44 2.01
CA VAL A 43 -8.15 10.03 0.96
C VAL A 43 -6.72 10.16 1.48
N GLY A 44 -5.83 9.39 0.87
CA GLY A 44 -4.40 9.52 1.10
C GLY A 44 -3.71 10.01 -0.16
N ILE A 45 -2.69 10.85 0.01
CA ILE A 45 -1.85 11.34 -1.08
C ILE A 45 -0.45 10.77 -0.86
N ILE A 46 0.04 10.05 -1.85
CA ILE A 46 1.37 9.44 -1.83
C ILE A 46 2.12 9.76 -3.12
N SER A 47 3.44 9.56 -3.13
CA SER A 47 4.22 9.78 -4.34
C SER A 47 3.84 8.77 -5.43
N ALA A 48 4.08 9.15 -6.70
CA ALA A 48 3.82 8.25 -7.82
C ALA A 48 4.64 6.95 -7.71
N GLU A 49 5.87 7.06 -7.21
CA GLU A 49 6.72 5.89 -6.97
C GLU A 49 6.12 4.95 -5.93
N GLU A 50 5.66 5.50 -4.81
CA GLU A 50 5.01 4.71 -3.77
C GLU A 50 3.70 4.09 -4.26
N PHE A 51 2.91 4.85 -5.02
CA PHE A 51 1.68 4.36 -5.63
C PHE A 51 1.95 3.13 -6.51
N ARG A 52 2.99 3.18 -7.35
CA ARG A 52 3.37 2.04 -8.20
C ARG A 52 3.75 0.82 -7.38
N ARG A 53 4.46 1.01 -6.26
CA ARG A 53 4.81 -0.09 -5.34
C ARG A 53 3.57 -0.72 -4.72
N VAL A 54 2.63 0.10 -4.27
CA VAL A 54 1.37 -0.39 -3.68
C VAL A 54 0.57 -1.21 -4.69
N ILE A 55 0.48 -0.74 -5.94
CA ILE A 55 -0.21 -1.46 -7.01
C ILE A 55 0.51 -2.78 -7.33
N ALA A 56 1.83 -2.75 -7.46
CA ALA A 56 2.63 -3.96 -7.72
C ALA A 56 2.44 -5.01 -6.62
N ASP A 57 2.45 -4.59 -5.35
CA ASP A 57 2.20 -5.48 -4.22
C ASP A 57 0.81 -6.10 -4.26
N ARG A 58 -0.18 -5.29 -4.60
CA ARG A 58 -1.56 -5.76 -4.70
C ARG A 58 -1.71 -6.80 -5.80
N GLU A 59 -1.09 -6.57 -6.95
CA GLU A 59 -1.07 -7.52 -8.06
C GLU A 59 -0.36 -8.82 -7.67
N ALA A 60 0.78 -8.72 -6.99
CA ALA A 60 1.51 -9.88 -6.49
C ALA A 60 0.66 -10.72 -5.52
N ARG A 61 -0.09 -10.05 -4.63
CA ARG A 61 -1.01 -10.73 -3.72
C ARG A 61 -2.14 -11.45 -4.46
N PHE A 62 -2.69 -10.83 -5.49
CA PHE A 62 -3.71 -11.45 -6.32
C PHE A 62 -3.18 -12.68 -7.05
N GLU A 63 -1.99 -12.61 -7.60
CA GLU A 63 -1.34 -13.76 -8.25
C GLU A 63 -1.14 -14.92 -7.27
N VAL A 64 -0.70 -14.62 -6.05
CA VAL A 64 -0.52 -15.62 -5.00
C VAL A 64 -1.86 -16.28 -4.63
N VAL A 65 -2.89 -15.47 -4.41
CA VAL A 65 -4.23 -15.98 -4.06
C VAL A 65 -4.80 -16.82 -5.19
N ASP A 66 -4.64 -16.38 -6.43
CA ASP A 66 -5.12 -17.09 -7.60
C ASP A 66 -4.42 -18.46 -7.76
N ARG A 67 -3.10 -18.47 -7.56
CA ARG A 67 -2.29 -19.72 -7.56
C ARG A 67 -2.77 -20.68 -6.49
N VAL A 68 -3.02 -20.18 -5.30
CA VAL A 68 -3.52 -20.97 -4.18
C VAL A 68 -4.90 -21.53 -4.49
N ARG A 69 -5.79 -20.72 -5.04
CA ARG A 69 -7.13 -21.19 -5.46
C ARG A 69 -7.09 -22.31 -6.49
N ARG A 70 -6.15 -22.24 -7.43
CA ARG A 70 -5.98 -23.32 -8.43
C ARG A 70 -5.55 -24.65 -7.79
N ARG A 71 -4.74 -24.59 -6.73
CA ARG A 71 -4.31 -25.77 -5.98
C ARG A 71 -5.40 -26.33 -5.08
N LEU A 72 -6.40 -25.53 -4.78
CA LEU A 72 -7.39 -25.76 -3.72
C LEU A 72 -8.52 -26.71 -4.02
N ARG A 73 -8.63 -27.23 -5.22
CA ARG A 73 -9.69 -28.15 -5.56
C ARG A 73 -9.55 -29.52 -4.86
N SER A 74 -8.43 -29.75 -4.18
CA SER A 74 -8.13 -31.02 -3.53
C SER A 74 -7.41 -30.89 -2.18
N VAL A 75 -7.35 -29.71 -1.57
CA VAL A 75 -6.54 -29.38 -0.39
C VAL A 75 -7.42 -28.81 0.73
N SER A 76 -7.10 -29.12 1.99
CA SER A 76 -7.86 -28.64 3.15
C SER A 76 -7.69 -27.14 3.39
N ASP A 77 -8.67 -26.52 4.07
CA ASP A 77 -8.63 -25.09 4.40
C ASP A 77 -7.38 -24.69 5.21
N ALA A 78 -6.91 -25.57 6.10
CA ALA A 78 -5.72 -25.31 6.89
C ALA A 78 -4.46 -25.24 6.03
N GLU A 79 -4.31 -26.12 5.05
CA GLU A 79 -3.19 -26.09 4.10
C GLU A 79 -3.26 -24.87 3.20
N ILE A 80 -4.45 -24.42 2.84
CA ILE A 80 -4.68 -23.20 2.08
C ILE A 80 -4.14 -21.98 2.81
N GLN A 81 -4.50 -21.81 4.07
CA GLN A 81 -4.06 -20.68 4.88
C GLN A 81 -2.53 -20.69 5.07
N GLN A 82 -1.95 -21.85 5.23
CA GLN A 82 -0.50 -22.01 5.34
C GLN A 82 0.20 -21.60 4.05
N ASP A 83 -0.28 -22.07 2.90
CA ASP A 83 0.29 -21.72 1.59
C ASP A 83 0.20 -20.22 1.30
N VAL A 84 -0.92 -19.58 1.63
CA VAL A 84 -1.08 -18.13 1.49
C VAL A 84 -0.09 -17.40 2.39
N GLY A 85 0.07 -17.82 3.64
CA GLY A 85 1.01 -17.23 4.57
C GLY A 85 2.45 -17.30 4.09
N GLU A 86 2.89 -18.45 3.58
CA GLU A 86 4.22 -18.64 3.03
C GLU A 86 4.46 -17.80 1.77
N ALA A 87 3.48 -17.77 0.87
CA ALA A 87 3.58 -16.98 -0.36
C ALA A 87 3.67 -15.48 -0.07
N LEU A 88 2.94 -14.98 0.92
CA LEU A 88 3.03 -13.59 1.37
C LEU A 88 4.40 -13.27 1.98
N LYS A 89 4.97 -14.21 2.73
CA LYS A 89 6.34 -14.05 3.27
C LYS A 89 7.37 -13.95 2.15
N GLN A 90 7.27 -14.73 1.10
CA GLN A 90 8.15 -14.66 -0.06
C GLN A 90 8.06 -13.32 -0.78
N VAL A 91 6.87 -12.80 -0.97
CA VAL A 91 6.65 -11.47 -1.57
C VAL A 91 7.30 -10.39 -0.71
N ARG A 92 7.12 -10.44 0.61
CA ARG A 92 7.75 -9.51 1.56
C ARG A 92 9.28 -9.58 1.52
N ARG A 93 9.86 -10.76 1.42
CA ARG A 93 11.31 -10.94 1.29
C ARG A 93 11.86 -10.31 0.03
N ARG A 94 11.18 -10.46 -1.11
CA ARG A 94 11.58 -9.83 -2.36
C ARG A 94 11.56 -8.31 -2.28
N ARG A 95 10.65 -7.73 -1.50
CA ARG A 95 10.59 -6.28 -1.27
C ARG A 95 11.75 -5.75 -0.44
N ARG A 96 12.28 -6.57 0.47
CA ARG A 96 13.38 -6.18 1.37
C ARG A 96 14.76 -6.35 0.74
N ALA A 97 14.84 -7.12 -0.30
CA ALA A 97 16.10 -7.38 -0.99
C ALA A 97 16.54 -6.22 -1.90
#